data_0d1645329cbdfb095a076f7537198e45
#
_entry.id   0d1645329cbdfb095a076f7537198e45
#
_cell.length_a   1.000
_cell.length_b   1.000
_cell.length_c   1.000
_cell.angle_alpha   90.00
_cell.angle_beta   90.00
_cell.angle_gamma   90.00
#
_symmetry.space_group_name_H-M   'P 1'
#
loop_
_entity.id
_entity.type
_entity.pdbx_description
1 polymer ?
#
loop_
_entity_poly.entity_id
_entity_poly.type
_entity_poly.pdbx_seq_one_letter_code
_entity_poly.pdbx_strand_id
1 'polypeptide(L)'
;MGSSVTVSITNEIDLERIARILASALPSHAMIALEGDLGAGKTTFTKFLGAAIGIPSNEIVSPTFGLIHIHQGPTQFTHIDAFRLSGVEDLEQLGWDEIISQCGWVIVEWPSRIALALPDDRLTVSIEVTGETSRRITLFSESSRFDGAIDALLIATHGG
;
A
#
# COMPACT_ATOMS: atom_id res chain seq x y z
N MET A 1 -6.97 -13.75 -14.39
CA MET A 1 -6.84 -14.54 -13.17
C MET A 1 -5.95 -13.83 -12.17
N GLY A 2 -6.36 -13.82 -10.92
CA GLY A 2 -5.60 -13.14 -9.87
C GLY A 2 -4.44 -13.98 -9.34
N SER A 3 -3.41 -13.29 -8.85
CA SER A 3 -2.31 -13.89 -8.09
C SER A 3 -2.41 -13.41 -6.64
N SER A 4 -2.02 -14.28 -5.71
CA SER A 4 -2.04 -13.92 -4.29
C SER A 4 -0.96 -14.65 -3.51
N VAL A 5 -0.55 -14.06 -2.39
CA VAL A 5 0.32 -14.70 -1.40
C VAL A 5 -0.11 -14.22 -0.01
N THR A 6 -0.09 -15.12 0.95
CA THR A 6 -0.43 -14.82 2.35
C THR A 6 0.74 -15.20 3.23
N VAL A 7 1.12 -14.28 4.13
CA VAL A 7 2.26 -14.45 5.04
C VAL A 7 1.81 -14.10 6.44
N SER A 8 2.17 -14.94 7.41
CA SER A 8 1.95 -14.65 8.83
C SER A 8 3.24 -14.07 9.42
N ILE A 9 3.10 -12.98 10.16
CA ILE A 9 4.24 -12.33 10.83
C ILE A 9 3.95 -12.17 12.30
N THR A 10 5.02 -12.03 13.11
CA THR A 10 4.91 -11.95 14.56
C THR A 10 5.37 -10.61 15.13
N ASN A 11 5.98 -9.75 14.34
CA ASN A 11 6.51 -8.47 14.82
C ASN A 11 6.65 -7.45 13.67
N GLU A 12 6.97 -6.20 14.02
CA GLU A 12 7.15 -5.11 13.05
C GLU A 12 8.38 -5.28 12.15
N ILE A 13 9.41 -5.98 12.62
CA ILE A 13 10.61 -6.23 11.82
C ILE A 13 10.27 -7.06 10.59
N ASP A 14 9.38 -8.04 10.77
CA ASP A 14 8.88 -8.84 9.66
C ASP A 14 8.07 -7.99 8.66
N LEU A 15 7.29 -7.04 9.18
CA LEU A 15 6.52 -6.13 8.33
C LEU A 15 7.44 -5.22 7.50
N GLU A 16 8.50 -4.71 8.12
CA GLU A 16 9.52 -3.92 7.43
C GLU A 16 10.17 -4.72 6.31
N ARG A 17 10.49 -5.99 6.58
CA ARG A 17 11.09 -6.88 5.59
C ARG A 17 10.16 -7.08 4.39
N ILE A 18 8.88 -7.28 4.61
CA ILE A 18 7.88 -7.41 3.54
C ILE A 18 7.84 -6.13 2.71
N ALA A 19 7.81 -4.97 3.36
CA ALA A 19 7.80 -3.68 2.67
C ALA A 19 9.04 -3.50 1.80
N ARG A 20 10.20 -3.91 2.27
CA ARG A 20 11.45 -3.84 1.51
C ARG A 20 11.44 -4.74 0.27
N ILE A 21 10.93 -5.96 0.43
CA ILE A 21 10.81 -6.91 -0.67
C ILE A 21 9.88 -6.33 -1.74
N LEU A 22 8.73 -5.81 -1.33
CA LEU A 22 7.79 -5.18 -2.25
C LEU A 22 8.40 -3.98 -2.96
N ALA A 23 9.07 -3.10 -2.22
CA ALA A 23 9.66 -1.90 -2.80
C ALA A 23 10.65 -2.23 -3.91
N SER A 24 11.39 -3.34 -3.77
CA SER A 24 12.37 -3.76 -4.77
C SER A 24 11.75 -4.39 -6.01
N ALA A 25 10.51 -4.84 -5.92
CA ALA A 25 9.86 -5.61 -6.99
C ALA A 25 8.65 -4.90 -7.61
N LEU A 26 8.18 -3.80 -7.03
CA LEU A 26 7.06 -3.05 -7.57
C LEU A 26 7.44 -2.31 -8.85
N PRO A 27 6.52 -2.21 -9.82
CA PRO A 27 6.75 -1.36 -10.99
C PRO A 27 6.86 0.11 -10.57
N SER A 28 7.47 0.92 -11.44
CA SER A 28 7.69 2.34 -11.17
C SER A 28 6.39 3.15 -11.03
N HIS A 29 5.32 2.65 -11.59
CA HIS A 29 3.97 3.21 -11.45
C HIS A 29 3.09 2.13 -10.83
N ALA A 30 2.61 2.36 -9.62
CA ALA A 30 1.82 1.37 -8.90
C ALA A 30 0.76 2.02 -8.03
N MET A 31 -0.45 1.47 -8.10
CA MET A 31 -1.56 1.78 -7.20
C MET A 31 -1.62 0.67 -6.16
N ILE A 32 -1.49 1.04 -4.88
CA ILE A 32 -1.53 0.09 -3.78
C ILE A 32 -2.72 0.42 -2.88
N ALA A 33 -3.64 -0.53 -2.76
CA ALA A 33 -4.79 -0.41 -1.86
C ALA A 33 -4.49 -1.15 -0.56
N LEU A 34 -4.44 -0.40 0.56
CA LEU A 34 -4.16 -0.95 1.88
C LEU A 34 -5.45 -1.15 2.66
N GLU A 35 -5.77 -2.40 2.95
CA GLU A 35 -6.93 -2.78 3.74
C GLU A 35 -6.50 -3.26 5.12
N GLY A 36 -7.33 -3.00 6.11
CA GLY A 36 -7.10 -3.44 7.48
C GLY A 36 -7.87 -2.60 8.47
N ASP A 37 -8.17 -3.17 9.62
CA ASP A 37 -8.85 -2.46 10.69
C ASP A 37 -7.98 -1.36 11.28
N LEU A 38 -8.59 -0.48 12.05
CA LEU A 38 -7.88 0.58 12.77
C LEU A 38 -6.83 -0.09 13.69
N GLY A 39 -5.59 0.39 13.61
CA GLY A 39 -4.49 -0.18 14.41
C GLY A 39 -3.85 -1.43 13.83
N ALA A 40 -4.24 -1.86 12.62
CA ALA A 40 -3.65 -3.05 12.00
C ALA A 40 -2.19 -2.86 11.57
N GLY A 41 -1.76 -1.61 11.35
CA GLY A 41 -0.39 -1.31 10.92
C GLY A 41 -0.28 -0.74 9.51
N LYS A 42 -1.37 -0.21 8.96
CA LYS A 42 -1.38 0.36 7.61
C LYS A 42 -0.41 1.53 7.46
N THR A 43 -0.46 2.47 8.39
CA THR A 43 0.45 3.64 8.36
C THR A 43 1.90 3.20 8.59
N THR A 44 2.12 2.25 9.49
CA THR A 44 3.45 1.68 9.72
C THR A 44 4.01 1.03 8.46
N PHE A 45 3.20 0.25 7.76
CA PHE A 45 3.58 -0.38 6.50
C PHE A 45 3.92 0.69 5.45
N THR A 46 3.11 1.74 5.36
CA THR A 46 3.35 2.86 4.43
C THR A 46 4.68 3.54 4.73
N LYS A 47 5.01 3.74 6.01
CA LYS A 47 6.31 4.30 6.42
C LYS A 47 7.48 3.42 5.97
N PHE A 48 7.36 2.11 6.14
CA PHE A 48 8.40 1.18 5.72
C PHE A 48 8.58 1.17 4.20
N LEU A 49 7.48 1.23 3.45
CA LEU A 49 7.54 1.32 1.99
C LEU A 49 8.25 2.61 1.56
N GLY A 50 7.87 3.74 2.14
CA GLY A 50 8.49 5.03 1.85
C GLY A 50 9.96 5.05 2.21
N ALA A 51 10.33 4.49 3.37
CA ALA A 51 11.72 4.42 3.80
C ALA A 51 12.59 3.62 2.82
N ALA A 52 12.02 2.58 2.23
CA ALA A 52 12.73 1.75 1.25
C ALA A 52 13.12 2.52 -0.02
N ILE A 53 12.44 3.62 -0.32
CA ILE A 53 12.75 4.48 -1.46
C ILE A 53 13.32 5.84 -1.05
N GLY A 54 13.75 5.98 0.20
CA GLY A 54 14.47 7.15 0.68
C GLY A 54 13.64 8.25 1.33
N ILE A 55 12.36 7.99 1.63
CA ILE A 55 11.52 8.96 2.35
C ILE A 55 11.62 8.68 3.85
N PRO A 56 12.11 9.64 4.67
CA PRO A 56 12.22 9.44 6.10
C PRO A 56 10.86 9.09 6.74
N SER A 57 10.86 8.12 7.64
CA SER A 57 9.61 7.63 8.25
C SER A 57 8.87 8.70 9.05
N ASN A 58 9.59 9.69 9.59
CA ASN A 58 8.97 10.80 10.32
C ASN A 58 8.23 11.79 9.42
N GLU A 59 8.43 11.74 8.11
CA GLU A 59 7.70 12.55 7.13
C GLU A 59 6.38 11.90 6.73
N ILE A 60 6.25 10.59 6.92
CA ILE A 60 5.03 9.87 6.59
C ILE A 60 4.18 9.75 7.84
N VAL A 61 3.08 10.49 7.87
CA VAL A 61 2.12 10.46 8.98
C VAL A 61 0.75 10.13 8.40
N SER A 62 -0.16 9.65 9.25
CA SER A 62 -1.54 9.43 8.82
C SER A 62 -2.13 10.78 8.38
N PRO A 63 -2.63 10.91 7.14
CA PRO A 63 -3.13 12.18 6.63
C PRO A 63 -4.51 12.51 7.21
N THR A 64 -4.54 12.98 8.47
CA THR A 64 -5.79 13.21 9.19
C THR A 64 -6.53 14.47 8.75
N PHE A 65 -5.80 15.50 8.34
CA PHE A 65 -6.40 16.78 7.94
C PHE A 65 -6.23 17.06 6.45
N GLY A 66 -5.18 16.60 5.84
CA GLY A 66 -4.88 16.86 4.45
C GLY A 66 -5.32 15.78 3.48
N LEU A 67 -5.92 14.68 3.91
CA LEU A 67 -6.37 13.53 3.12
C LEU A 67 -5.35 12.97 2.12
N ILE A 68 -4.48 13.80 1.57
CA ILE A 68 -3.47 13.44 0.57
C ILE A 68 -2.15 14.08 0.95
N HIS A 69 -1.09 13.26 1.02
CA HIS A 69 0.29 13.72 1.18
C HIS A 69 1.11 13.25 -0.02
N ILE A 70 1.81 14.17 -0.69
CA ILE A 70 2.67 13.87 -1.83
C ILE A 70 4.12 14.08 -1.41
N HIS A 71 4.94 13.04 -1.51
CA HIS A 71 6.36 13.09 -1.21
C HIS A 71 7.16 12.98 -2.50
N GLN A 72 8.02 13.96 -2.76
CA GLN A 72 8.88 13.96 -3.93
C GLN A 72 10.19 13.25 -3.62
N GLY A 73 10.65 12.43 -4.55
CA GLY A 73 11.89 11.67 -4.41
C GLY A 73 12.22 11.01 -5.74
N PRO A 74 13.14 10.04 -5.77
CA PRO A 74 13.42 9.26 -6.99
C PRO A 74 12.14 8.62 -7.55
N THR A 75 11.24 8.22 -6.66
CA THR A 75 9.88 7.77 -7.00
C THR A 75 8.92 8.70 -6.27
N GLN A 76 7.97 9.29 -6.99
CA GLN A 76 6.92 10.08 -6.32
C GLN A 76 6.06 9.13 -5.50
N PHE A 77 5.73 9.53 -4.29
CA PHE A 77 5.00 8.71 -3.33
C PHE A 77 3.80 9.51 -2.84
N THR A 78 2.61 9.08 -3.22
CA THR A 78 1.36 9.74 -2.82
C THR A 78 0.62 8.86 -1.82
N HIS A 79 0.32 9.41 -0.66
CA HIS A 79 -0.37 8.70 0.42
C HIS A 79 -1.74 9.34 0.62
N ILE A 80 -2.79 8.53 0.49
CA ILE A 80 -4.18 8.98 0.60
C ILE A 80 -4.85 8.19 1.72
N ASP A 81 -5.55 8.90 2.62
CA ASP A 81 -6.44 8.28 3.59
C ASP A 81 -7.88 8.55 3.18
N ALA A 82 -8.56 7.52 2.72
CA ALA A 82 -9.95 7.63 2.23
C ALA A 82 -10.99 7.46 3.33
N PHE A 83 -10.58 7.30 4.60
CA PHE A 83 -11.51 7.03 5.70
C PHE A 83 -12.64 8.06 5.81
N ARG A 84 -12.29 9.34 5.61
CA ARG A 84 -13.24 10.45 5.74
C ARG A 84 -13.96 10.82 4.44
N LEU A 85 -13.63 10.15 3.34
CA LEU A 85 -14.30 10.42 2.07
C LEU A 85 -15.66 9.75 2.05
N SER A 86 -16.66 10.47 1.57
CA SER A 86 -18.03 9.95 1.44
C SER A 86 -18.25 9.22 0.13
N GLY A 87 -17.35 9.37 -0.84
CA GLY A 87 -17.44 8.68 -2.12
C GLY A 87 -16.56 9.30 -3.19
N VAL A 88 -16.81 8.88 -4.42
CA VAL A 88 -16.03 9.26 -5.60
C VAL A 88 -16.03 10.77 -5.86
N GLU A 89 -17.14 11.44 -5.55
CA GLU A 89 -17.25 12.90 -5.76
C GLU A 89 -16.20 13.68 -4.98
N ASP A 90 -15.92 13.26 -3.75
CA ASP A 90 -14.89 13.90 -2.93
C ASP A 90 -13.50 13.76 -3.57
N LEU A 91 -13.23 12.63 -4.20
CA LEU A 91 -11.97 12.39 -4.91
C LEU A 91 -11.81 13.31 -6.12
N GLU A 92 -12.87 13.55 -6.86
CA GLU A 92 -12.81 14.43 -8.03
C GLU A 92 -12.39 15.83 -7.64
N GLN A 93 -12.88 16.31 -6.48
CA GLN A 93 -12.49 17.61 -5.94
C GLN A 93 -11.02 17.68 -5.53
N LEU A 94 -10.42 16.52 -5.22
CA LEU A 94 -9.01 16.44 -4.81
C LEU A 94 -8.07 16.26 -6.01
N GLY A 95 -8.59 16.19 -7.24
CA GLY A 95 -7.75 16.00 -8.43
C GLY A 95 -7.33 14.55 -8.65
N TRP A 96 -8.23 13.62 -8.42
CA TRP A 96 -7.97 12.19 -8.52
C TRP A 96 -7.38 11.76 -9.87
N ASP A 97 -7.93 12.26 -10.97
CA ASP A 97 -7.47 11.88 -12.30
C ASP A 97 -6.00 12.26 -12.54
N GLU A 98 -5.59 13.42 -12.02
CA GLU A 98 -4.19 13.83 -12.09
C GLU A 98 -3.30 12.95 -11.23
N ILE A 99 -3.78 12.60 -10.03
CA ILE A 99 -3.01 11.77 -9.09
C ILE A 99 -2.71 10.40 -9.69
N ILE A 100 -3.71 9.72 -10.24
CA ILE A 100 -3.54 8.38 -10.78
C ILE A 100 -2.79 8.36 -12.12
N SER A 101 -2.71 9.49 -12.82
CA SER A 101 -1.99 9.57 -14.09
C SER A 101 -0.50 9.87 -13.92
N GLN A 102 -0.07 10.28 -12.73
CA GLN A 102 1.34 10.56 -12.46
C GLN A 102 2.15 9.29 -12.27
N CYS A 103 3.42 9.33 -12.68
CA CYS A 103 4.35 8.23 -12.41
C CYS A 103 4.68 8.20 -10.93
N GLY A 104 4.81 6.99 -10.36
CA GLY A 104 5.14 6.80 -8.97
C GLY A 104 4.16 5.88 -8.27
N TRP A 105 4.25 5.83 -6.96
CA TRP A 105 3.37 4.99 -6.15
C TRP A 105 2.27 5.81 -5.52
N VAL A 106 1.05 5.28 -5.58
CA VAL A 106 -0.11 5.83 -4.88
C VAL A 106 -0.58 4.79 -3.88
N ILE A 107 -0.53 5.12 -2.60
CA ILE A 107 -0.97 4.26 -1.51
C ILE A 107 -2.27 4.80 -0.95
N VAL A 108 -3.32 3.98 -0.97
CA VAL A 108 -4.66 4.35 -0.49
C VAL A 108 -5.02 3.52 0.73
N GLU A 109 -5.20 4.17 1.88
CA GLU A 109 -5.77 3.54 3.07
C GLU A 109 -7.30 3.65 3.02
N TRP A 110 -8.00 2.65 3.52
CA TRP A 110 -9.45 2.55 3.48
C TRP A 110 -10.02 2.57 2.05
N PRO A 111 -9.50 1.71 1.16
CA PRO A 111 -9.88 1.75 -0.26
C PRO A 111 -11.34 1.43 -0.51
N SER A 112 -12.03 0.76 0.42
CA SER A 112 -13.45 0.45 0.28
C SER A 112 -14.33 1.69 0.19
N ARG A 113 -13.86 2.84 0.73
CA ARG A 113 -14.59 4.10 0.65
C ARG A 113 -14.67 4.64 -0.77
N ILE A 114 -13.73 4.26 -1.63
CA ILE A 114 -13.61 4.76 -2.99
C ILE A 114 -13.43 3.61 -4.00
N ALA A 115 -13.98 2.45 -3.67
CA ALA A 115 -13.78 1.22 -4.47
C ALA A 115 -14.08 1.41 -5.96
N LEU A 116 -15.14 2.16 -6.29
CA LEU A 116 -15.54 2.38 -7.68
C LEU A 116 -14.57 3.25 -8.47
N ALA A 117 -13.76 4.04 -7.78
CA ALA A 117 -12.77 4.92 -8.41
C ALA A 117 -11.40 4.27 -8.57
N LEU A 118 -11.16 3.15 -7.91
CA LEU A 118 -9.86 2.47 -7.96
C LEU A 118 -9.71 1.75 -9.30
N PRO A 119 -8.56 1.89 -9.97
CA PRO A 119 -8.30 1.13 -11.19
C PRO A 119 -8.20 -0.36 -10.88
N ASP A 120 -8.55 -1.20 -11.85
CA ASP A 120 -8.38 -2.65 -11.74
C ASP A 120 -6.90 -3.04 -11.66
N ASP A 121 -6.05 -2.24 -12.29
CA ASP A 121 -4.60 -2.39 -12.27
C ASP A 121 -4.04 -1.89 -10.94
N ARG A 122 -4.21 -2.69 -9.89
CA ARG A 122 -3.74 -2.36 -8.55
C ARG A 122 -3.30 -3.58 -7.78
N LEU A 123 -2.46 -3.33 -6.77
CA LEU A 123 -2.09 -4.34 -5.78
C LEU A 123 -2.87 -4.06 -4.50
N THR A 124 -3.59 -5.05 -4.01
CA THR A 124 -4.26 -4.95 -2.71
C THR A 124 -3.39 -5.62 -1.65
N VAL A 125 -3.12 -4.89 -0.58
CA VAL A 125 -2.39 -5.39 0.60
C VAL A 125 -3.35 -5.36 1.77
N SER A 126 -3.67 -6.55 2.29
CA SER A 126 -4.57 -6.69 3.43
C SER A 126 -3.76 -7.03 4.66
N ILE A 127 -3.96 -6.28 5.75
CA ILE A 127 -3.29 -6.50 7.03
C ILE A 127 -4.35 -6.86 8.06
N GLU A 128 -4.31 -8.08 8.55
CA GLU A 128 -5.26 -8.61 9.52
C GLU A 128 -4.57 -8.84 10.86
N VAL A 129 -5.16 -8.33 11.93
CA VAL A 129 -4.66 -8.55 13.29
C VAL A 129 -4.99 -9.99 13.71
N THR A 130 -3.97 -10.79 14.02
CA THR A 130 -4.14 -12.18 14.46
C THR A 130 -3.74 -12.39 15.92
N GLY A 131 -3.10 -11.39 16.53
CA GLY A 131 -2.69 -11.42 17.94
C GLY A 131 -2.18 -10.04 18.33
N GLU A 132 -1.64 -9.92 19.53
CA GLU A 132 -1.14 -8.64 20.04
C GLU A 132 -0.06 -8.03 19.14
N THR A 133 0.89 -8.85 18.71
CA THR A 133 2.00 -8.43 17.83
C THR A 133 1.99 -9.14 16.48
N SER A 134 1.09 -10.10 16.28
CA SER A 134 1.05 -10.89 15.06
C SER A 134 0.02 -10.37 14.07
N ARG A 135 0.33 -10.56 12.79
CA ARG A 135 -0.50 -10.11 11.68
C ARG A 135 -0.49 -11.15 10.57
N ARG A 136 -1.53 -11.14 9.77
CA ARG A 136 -1.57 -11.88 8.51
C ARG A 136 -1.61 -10.88 7.39
N ILE A 137 -0.65 -10.98 6.48
CA ILE A 137 -0.51 -10.07 5.35
C ILE A 137 -0.86 -10.83 4.07
N THR A 138 -1.81 -10.32 3.32
CA THR A 138 -2.19 -10.90 2.03
C THR A 138 -1.96 -9.89 0.93
N LEU A 139 -1.22 -10.28 -0.11
CA LEU A 139 -1.07 -9.52 -1.34
C LEU A 139 -1.96 -10.17 -2.39
N PHE A 140 -2.71 -9.36 -3.10
CA PHE A 140 -3.59 -9.84 -4.16
C PHE A 140 -3.60 -8.83 -5.31
N SER A 141 -3.55 -9.32 -6.55
CA SER A 141 -3.77 -8.50 -7.74
C SER A 141 -4.36 -9.31 -8.87
N GLU A 142 -5.25 -8.71 -9.64
CA GLU A 142 -5.74 -9.25 -10.90
C GLU A 142 -4.85 -8.83 -12.07
N SER A 143 -3.94 -7.89 -11.84
CA SER A 143 -3.04 -7.38 -12.86
C SER A 143 -1.73 -8.15 -12.88
N SER A 144 -1.31 -8.61 -14.05
CA SER A 144 -0.03 -9.30 -14.23
C SER A 144 1.19 -8.41 -13.95
N ARG A 145 1.01 -7.09 -13.91
CA ARG A 145 2.08 -6.16 -13.58
C ARG A 145 2.63 -6.36 -12.16
N PHE A 146 1.85 -6.97 -11.27
CA PHE A 146 2.23 -7.21 -9.89
C PHE A 146 2.68 -8.65 -9.62
N ASP A 147 2.70 -9.51 -10.64
CA ASP A 147 3.14 -10.90 -10.49
C ASP A 147 4.57 -10.99 -9.94
N GLY A 148 5.46 -10.12 -10.40
CA GLY A 148 6.85 -10.09 -9.92
C GLY A 148 6.95 -9.76 -8.43
N ALA A 149 6.13 -8.83 -7.94
CA ALA A 149 6.12 -8.48 -6.52
C ALA A 149 5.55 -9.61 -5.66
N ILE A 150 4.48 -10.23 -6.11
CA ILE A 150 3.85 -11.36 -5.40
C ILE A 150 4.81 -12.55 -5.37
N ASP A 151 5.44 -12.87 -6.50
CA ASP A 151 6.42 -13.96 -6.59
C ASP A 151 7.64 -13.69 -5.70
N ALA A 152 8.12 -12.46 -5.65
CA ALA A 152 9.26 -12.08 -4.81
C ALA A 152 8.96 -12.37 -3.34
N LEU A 153 7.76 -12.04 -2.88
CA LEU A 153 7.36 -12.31 -1.51
C LEU A 153 7.18 -13.81 -1.26
N LEU A 154 6.59 -14.52 -2.22
CA LEU A 154 6.41 -15.97 -2.14
C LEU A 154 7.76 -16.70 -2.00
N ILE A 155 8.75 -16.32 -2.82
CA ILE A 155 10.09 -16.89 -2.77
C ILE A 155 10.76 -16.59 -1.43
N ALA A 156 10.66 -15.36 -0.94
CA ALA A 156 11.30 -14.93 0.30
C ALA A 156 10.73 -15.65 1.53
N THR A 157 9.46 -16.05 1.49
CA THR A 157 8.78 -16.69 2.62
C THR A 157 8.84 -18.22 2.59
N HIS A 158 9.02 -18.81 1.42
CA HIS A 158 9.06 -20.27 1.25
C HIS A 158 10.45 -20.82 0.89
N GLY A 159 11.38 -19.94 0.54
CA GLY A 159 12.73 -20.32 0.12
C GLY A 159 13.81 -20.16 1.18
N GLY A 160 13.42 -19.81 2.41
CA GLY A 160 14.41 -19.50 3.45
C GLY A 160 14.56 -20.55 4.50
#